data_a60e374f4a619ba0e8ea7296796c3868
#
_entry.id   a60e374f4a619ba0e8ea7296796c3868
#
_cell.length_a   1.000
_cell.length_b   1.000
_cell.length_c   1.000
_cell.angle_alpha   90.00
_cell.angle_beta   90.00
_cell.angle_gamma   90.00
#
_symmetry.space_group_name_H-M   'P 1'
#
loop_
_entity.id
_entity.type
_entity.pdbx_description
1 polymer ?
#
loop_
_entity_poly.entity_id
_entity_poly.type
_entity_poly.pdbx_seq_one_letter_code
_entity_poly.pdbx_strand_id
1 'polypeptide(L)'
;MKNALTIVSLFACLSLGVVAAPARADDASPLKEGALLDLLQKQSGVYDRSPSGKTPEFMVDPTWPQPLPHSWLLGQIGGLYVDHHDHIWVYNRPRTLNDDEVGLDGPIAGATDAKGQPINGLGFVRANGFGADCCRAAPSVMEFDGGGKLLRAWGGPADPGFVGGKCKADDGCIWPNVEHGIYVDKNDNVWIAGNSSKTDEKPTPWTTNKSGGDGFILKFDRDGNFKMRIGGTPTTPDSNSKDGGLNGTPLLYRPADMVVDPKTNRLYVADGYANRRVLIVDADSGKYIGHFGAYGNNPIDDAAAAAAGTWPQGSAKGETKPAFFRNPVHCVKIADDGKIYVCDRGNDRIQVFDGKDAGLGKECSNPNGEAGKCGFVTERFISPKTYTQPVMPGTAVSMNFSPDPAQSCLYIGDNTNQTIYILDRDNLEQLGRLGHGGRMAGDFHWLHQVSLDSQGNIYTGEVDTGKRVQKFARYGTNGCSGKGTAAIGGEAAERK
;
A
#
# COMPACT_ATOMS: atom_id res chain seq x y z
N MET A 1 -1.99 78.52 -42.08
CA MET A 1 -1.57 77.94 -43.39
C MET A 1 -1.73 76.48 -43.35
N LYS A 2 -2.47 75.97 -44.32
CA LYS A 2 -2.64 74.58 -44.75
C LYS A 2 -3.44 73.64 -43.87
N ASN A 3 -4.67 73.46 -44.33
CA ASN A 3 -5.64 72.42 -44.04
C ASN A 3 -5.13 71.01 -44.35
N ALA A 4 -5.52 70.04 -43.54
CA ALA A 4 -5.59 68.68 -43.91
C ALA A 4 -6.97 68.11 -43.58
N LEU A 5 -7.69 67.70 -44.59
CA LEU A 5 -8.98 67.02 -44.59
C LEU A 5 -8.86 65.63 -44.00
N THR A 6 -9.73 65.31 -43.05
CA THR A 6 -9.87 63.94 -42.57
C THR A 6 -11.15 63.35 -43.20
N ILE A 7 -11.01 62.31 -43.99
CA ILE A 7 -12.10 61.52 -44.54
C ILE A 7 -12.51 60.49 -43.49
N VAL A 8 -13.77 60.56 -43.06
CA VAL A 8 -14.39 59.54 -42.20
C VAL A 8 -15.08 58.51 -43.12
N SER A 9 -14.55 57.32 -43.17
CA SER A 9 -15.22 56.19 -43.80
C SER A 9 -16.08 55.43 -42.79
N LEU A 10 -17.38 55.50 -42.99
CA LEU A 10 -18.36 54.71 -42.26
C LEU A 10 -18.38 53.30 -42.83
N PHE A 11 -17.89 52.32 -42.07
CA PHE A 11 -18.18 50.92 -42.32
C PHE A 11 -19.35 50.50 -41.46
N ALA A 12 -20.49 50.24 -42.06
CA ALA A 12 -21.63 49.57 -41.43
C ALA A 12 -21.37 48.06 -41.39
N CYS A 13 -21.05 47.54 -40.22
CA CYS A 13 -21.09 46.10 -39.98
C CYS A 13 -22.51 45.66 -39.66
N LEU A 14 -23.17 45.02 -40.62
CA LEU A 14 -24.35 44.21 -40.37
C LEU A 14 -23.90 42.96 -39.56
N SER A 15 -24.11 42.97 -38.26
CA SER A 15 -24.02 41.78 -37.42
C SER A 15 -25.31 41.00 -37.56
N LEU A 16 -25.28 39.92 -38.35
CA LEU A 16 -26.26 38.85 -38.26
C LEU A 16 -26.05 38.18 -36.90
N GLY A 17 -26.89 38.55 -35.95
CA GLY A 17 -26.97 37.85 -34.67
C GLY A 17 -27.57 36.47 -34.87
N VAL A 18 -26.70 35.47 -34.97
CA VAL A 18 -27.14 34.09 -34.74
C VAL A 18 -27.37 33.97 -33.22
N VAL A 19 -28.63 34.09 -32.81
CA VAL A 19 -29.05 33.72 -31.47
C VAL A 19 -28.92 32.20 -31.42
N ALA A 20 -27.79 31.71 -30.90
CA ALA A 20 -27.65 30.32 -30.49
C ALA A 20 -28.70 30.09 -29.39
N ALA A 21 -29.69 29.28 -29.70
CA ALA A 21 -30.63 28.79 -28.69
C ALA A 21 -29.77 28.09 -27.58
N PRO A 22 -30.07 28.30 -26.30
CA PRO A 22 -29.39 27.56 -25.27
C PRO A 22 -29.59 26.06 -25.53
N ALA A 23 -28.50 25.31 -25.65
CA ALA A 23 -28.55 23.86 -25.74
C ALA A 23 -29.34 23.39 -24.51
N ARG A 24 -30.47 22.73 -24.78
CA ARG A 24 -31.26 22.13 -23.71
C ARG A 24 -30.39 21.08 -23.04
N ALA A 25 -30.35 21.13 -21.71
CA ALA A 25 -29.68 20.13 -20.88
C ALA A 25 -30.23 18.69 -21.06
N ASP A 26 -31.29 18.52 -21.84
CA ASP A 26 -31.99 17.25 -22.08
C ASP A 26 -31.42 16.44 -23.25
N ASP A 27 -30.39 16.94 -23.97
CA ASP A 27 -29.74 16.22 -25.08
C ASP A 27 -28.52 15.40 -24.66
N ALA A 28 -28.16 15.38 -23.37
CA ALA A 28 -27.26 14.34 -22.85
C ALA A 28 -28.01 13.03 -22.82
N SER A 29 -28.08 12.35 -23.98
CA SER A 29 -28.54 10.96 -24.06
C SER A 29 -27.77 10.19 -22.96
N PRO A 30 -28.45 9.53 -21.99
CA PRO A 30 -27.73 8.75 -20.99
C PRO A 30 -26.85 7.78 -21.78
N LEU A 31 -25.55 7.76 -21.45
CA LEU A 31 -24.62 6.82 -22.05
C LEU A 31 -25.30 5.46 -21.96
N LYS A 32 -25.56 4.81 -23.11
CA LYS A 32 -26.11 3.47 -23.11
C LYS A 32 -25.23 2.64 -22.19
N GLU A 33 -25.81 1.81 -21.35
CA GLU A 33 -25.10 1.00 -20.35
C GLU A 33 -23.83 0.33 -20.92
N GLY A 34 -23.91 -0.16 -22.17
CA GLY A 34 -22.77 -0.68 -22.91
C GLY A 34 -21.66 0.33 -23.24
N ALA A 35 -22.01 1.60 -23.48
CA ALA A 35 -20.99 2.63 -23.80
C ALA A 35 -20.22 3.07 -22.54
N LEU A 36 -20.87 3.10 -21.37
CA LEU A 36 -20.18 3.34 -20.09
C LEU A 36 -19.27 2.16 -19.77
N LEU A 37 -19.74 0.94 -19.96
CA LEU A 37 -18.94 -0.27 -19.75
C LEU A 37 -17.69 -0.26 -20.64
N ASP A 38 -17.85 0.04 -21.94
CA ASP A 38 -16.74 0.17 -22.90
C ASP A 38 -15.72 1.24 -22.46
N LEU A 39 -16.21 2.37 -21.94
CA LEU A 39 -15.34 3.45 -21.48
C LEU A 39 -14.53 3.02 -20.25
N LEU A 40 -15.18 2.40 -19.26
CA LEU A 40 -14.53 1.93 -18.04
C LEU A 40 -13.53 0.80 -18.34
N GLN A 41 -13.85 -0.09 -19.28
CA GLN A 41 -12.92 -1.12 -19.74
C GLN A 41 -11.68 -0.53 -20.42
N LYS A 42 -11.84 0.51 -21.23
CA LYS A 42 -10.73 1.20 -21.88
C LYS A 42 -9.84 1.94 -20.88
N GLN A 43 -10.42 2.51 -19.83
CA GLN A 43 -9.66 3.23 -18.79
C GLN A 43 -8.89 2.29 -17.85
N SER A 44 -9.46 1.16 -17.49
CA SER A 44 -8.89 0.23 -16.50
C SER A 44 -8.56 -1.15 -17.04
N GLY A 45 -8.59 -1.32 -18.35
CA GLY A 45 -8.34 -2.61 -19.00
C GLY A 45 -6.93 -3.12 -18.82
N VAL A 46 -6.75 -4.41 -18.99
CA VAL A 46 -5.43 -5.06 -18.99
C VAL A 46 -4.72 -4.78 -20.31
N TYR A 47 -3.53 -4.21 -20.21
CA TYR A 47 -2.63 -3.97 -21.34
C TYR A 47 -1.66 -5.14 -21.52
N ASP A 48 -1.05 -5.24 -22.69
CA ASP A 48 -0.03 -6.25 -23.02
C ASP A 48 -0.50 -7.68 -22.65
N ARG A 49 -1.68 -8.04 -23.13
CA ARG A 49 -2.25 -9.38 -22.92
C ARG A 49 -1.36 -10.45 -23.50
N SER A 50 -1.30 -11.61 -22.83
CA SER A 50 -0.62 -12.75 -23.40
C SER A 50 -1.24 -13.14 -24.75
N PRO A 51 -0.44 -13.71 -25.68
CA PRO A 51 -0.98 -14.17 -26.96
C PRO A 51 -2.13 -15.16 -26.85
N SER A 52 -2.27 -15.84 -25.70
CA SER A 52 -3.36 -16.80 -25.42
C SER A 52 -4.69 -16.12 -25.10
N GLY A 53 -4.73 -14.81 -24.87
CA GLY A 53 -5.96 -14.07 -24.51
C GLY A 53 -6.57 -14.47 -23.15
N LYS A 54 -5.83 -15.18 -22.31
CA LYS A 54 -6.31 -15.77 -21.05
C LYS A 54 -5.91 -14.96 -19.80
N THR A 55 -5.83 -13.67 -19.90
CA THR A 55 -5.54 -12.79 -18.76
C THR A 55 -6.85 -12.38 -18.10
N PRO A 56 -6.96 -12.35 -16.77
CA PRO A 56 -8.11 -11.79 -16.08
C PRO A 56 -8.37 -10.35 -16.52
N GLU A 57 -9.63 -9.98 -16.60
CA GLU A 57 -10.06 -8.65 -17.03
C GLU A 57 -10.69 -7.91 -15.85
N PHE A 58 -10.45 -6.60 -15.80
CA PHE A 58 -10.86 -5.73 -14.71
C PHE A 58 -11.48 -4.45 -15.21
N MET A 59 -12.37 -3.89 -14.39
CA MET A 59 -12.99 -2.61 -14.61
C MET A 59 -13.01 -1.84 -13.30
N VAL A 60 -12.56 -0.57 -13.33
CA VAL A 60 -12.63 0.27 -12.14
C VAL A 60 -14.08 0.46 -11.69
N ASP A 61 -14.33 0.32 -10.39
CA ASP A 61 -15.61 0.66 -9.78
C ASP A 61 -15.57 2.10 -9.25
N PRO A 62 -16.14 3.07 -9.97
CA PRO A 62 -16.07 4.47 -9.59
C PRO A 62 -16.96 4.80 -8.37
N THR A 63 -17.77 3.86 -7.91
CA THR A 63 -18.68 4.04 -6.77
C THR A 63 -18.12 3.49 -5.46
N TRP A 64 -16.94 2.86 -5.51
CA TRP A 64 -16.26 2.31 -4.34
C TRP A 64 -15.09 3.18 -3.91
N PRO A 65 -14.92 3.49 -2.62
CA PRO A 65 -15.83 3.23 -1.51
C PRO A 65 -17.04 4.17 -1.51
N GLN A 66 -18.07 3.86 -0.73
CA GLN A 66 -19.17 4.77 -0.48
C GLN A 66 -18.68 6.04 0.25
N PRO A 67 -19.39 7.16 0.15
CA PRO A 67 -19.02 8.39 0.84
C PRO A 67 -18.79 8.16 2.34
N LEU A 68 -17.67 8.65 2.84
CA LEU A 68 -17.30 8.50 4.25
C LEU A 68 -18.20 9.38 5.13
N PRO A 69 -18.60 8.90 6.33
CA PRO A 69 -19.38 9.71 7.27
C PRO A 69 -18.51 10.84 7.86
N HIS A 70 -19.16 11.75 8.60
CA HIS A 70 -18.51 12.81 9.37
C HIS A 70 -17.61 13.75 8.57
N SER A 71 -17.81 13.86 7.26
CA SER A 71 -16.96 14.62 6.35
C SER A 71 -15.49 14.15 6.37
N TRP A 72 -15.26 12.87 6.62
CA TRP A 72 -13.91 12.30 6.66
C TRP A 72 -13.25 12.28 5.30
N LEU A 73 -11.95 12.58 5.30
CA LEU A 73 -11.08 12.53 4.15
C LEU A 73 -9.89 11.60 4.45
N LEU A 74 -9.52 10.81 3.44
CA LEU A 74 -8.34 9.94 3.52
C LEU A 74 -7.07 10.74 3.21
N GLY A 75 -6.03 10.50 4.01
CA GLY A 75 -4.66 10.85 3.65
C GLY A 75 -4.00 9.76 2.81
N GLN A 76 -2.68 9.67 2.87
CA GLN A 76 -1.93 8.59 2.21
C GLN A 76 -2.36 7.22 2.76
N ILE A 77 -2.43 6.22 1.88
CA ILE A 77 -2.77 4.86 2.27
C ILE A 77 -1.50 4.05 2.50
N GLY A 78 -1.06 4.00 3.75
CA GLY A 78 0.14 3.25 4.15
C GLY A 78 -0.03 1.75 4.01
N GLY A 79 -1.21 1.22 4.32
CA GLY A 79 -1.53 -0.20 4.23
C GLY A 79 -2.94 -0.46 3.70
N LEU A 80 -3.13 -1.60 3.05
CA LEU A 80 -4.42 -2.11 2.61
C LEU A 80 -4.37 -3.64 2.59
N TYR A 81 -5.40 -4.26 3.15
CA TYR A 81 -5.53 -5.71 3.21
C TYR A 81 -7.00 -6.13 3.07
N VAL A 82 -7.26 -7.22 2.37
CA VAL A 82 -8.58 -7.85 2.32
C VAL A 82 -8.53 -9.11 3.19
N ASP A 83 -9.41 -9.19 4.18
CA ASP A 83 -9.46 -10.30 5.12
C ASP A 83 -10.26 -11.51 4.58
N HIS A 84 -10.32 -12.57 5.35
CA HIS A 84 -11.02 -13.81 5.00
C HIS A 84 -12.56 -13.72 5.04
N HIS A 85 -13.10 -12.57 5.41
CA HIS A 85 -14.51 -12.21 5.30
C HIS A 85 -14.80 -11.33 4.08
N ASP A 86 -13.82 -11.11 3.20
CA ASP A 86 -13.86 -10.15 2.09
C ASP A 86 -14.08 -8.70 2.56
N HIS A 87 -13.65 -8.37 3.79
CA HIS A 87 -13.63 -7.00 4.26
C HIS A 87 -12.31 -6.32 3.95
N ILE A 88 -12.39 -5.07 3.54
CA ILE A 88 -11.25 -4.28 3.09
C ILE A 88 -10.79 -3.39 4.24
N TRP A 89 -9.59 -3.67 4.73
CA TRP A 89 -8.94 -2.90 5.78
C TRP A 89 -8.00 -1.88 5.16
N VAL A 90 -8.18 -0.62 5.53
CA VAL A 90 -7.40 0.51 5.04
C VAL A 90 -6.65 1.13 6.21
N TYR A 91 -5.33 1.31 6.06
CA TYR A 91 -4.50 1.96 7.05
C TYR A 91 -4.06 3.33 6.53
N ASN A 92 -4.83 4.32 6.92
CA ASN A 92 -4.78 5.69 6.51
C ASN A 92 -3.73 6.47 7.33
N ARG A 93 -3.04 7.42 6.68
CA ARG A 93 -2.12 8.38 7.30
C ARG A 93 -2.77 9.74 7.47
N PRO A 94 -3.52 10.00 8.53
CA PRO A 94 -4.26 11.26 8.71
C PRO A 94 -3.34 12.48 8.73
N ARG A 95 -2.10 12.33 9.24
CA ARG A 95 -1.10 13.40 9.32
C ARG A 95 -0.60 13.93 7.97
N THR A 96 -0.93 13.26 6.87
CA THR A 96 -0.49 13.64 5.53
C THR A 96 -1.47 14.57 4.82
N LEU A 97 -2.63 14.83 5.42
CA LEU A 97 -3.53 15.86 4.95
C LEU A 97 -2.97 17.24 5.30
N ASN A 98 -3.07 18.17 4.36
CA ASN A 98 -2.59 19.54 4.50
C ASN A 98 -3.75 20.51 4.79
N ASP A 99 -3.44 21.78 4.99
CA ASP A 99 -4.42 22.83 5.35
C ASP A 99 -5.50 23.05 4.29
N ASP A 100 -5.18 22.76 3.02
CA ASP A 100 -6.15 22.90 1.92
C ASP A 100 -7.14 21.74 1.88
N GLU A 101 -6.74 20.58 2.47
CA GLU A 101 -7.55 19.38 2.49
C GLU A 101 -8.42 19.25 3.75
N VAL A 102 -7.99 19.84 4.88
CA VAL A 102 -8.72 19.77 6.16
C VAL A 102 -9.31 21.12 6.48
N GLY A 103 -10.56 21.32 6.14
CA GLY A 103 -11.24 22.59 6.26
C GLY A 103 -12.19 22.74 7.45
N LEU A 104 -12.80 21.63 7.86
CA LEU A 104 -13.84 21.66 8.88
C LEU A 104 -13.22 21.85 10.26
N ASP A 105 -13.64 22.90 10.93
CA ASP A 105 -13.20 23.22 12.26
C ASP A 105 -13.88 22.42 13.36
N GLY A 106 -13.10 21.83 14.16
CA GLY A 106 -13.33 21.51 15.54
C GLY A 106 -11.97 21.32 16.15
N PRO A 107 -11.65 22.00 17.24
CA PRO A 107 -10.45 21.63 17.98
C PRO A 107 -10.54 20.13 18.26
N ILE A 108 -9.46 19.39 18.03
CA ILE A 108 -9.38 18.06 18.63
C ILE A 108 -9.44 18.31 20.12
N ALA A 109 -10.45 17.75 20.76
CA ALA A 109 -10.73 18.01 22.17
C ALA A 109 -9.45 17.81 23.00
N GLY A 110 -8.93 18.90 23.58
CA GLY A 110 -7.76 18.89 24.45
C GLY A 110 -6.40 19.02 23.74
N ALA A 111 -6.34 19.08 22.41
CA ALA A 111 -5.06 19.32 21.72
C ALA A 111 -4.76 20.81 21.59
N THR A 112 -3.56 21.23 22.01
CA THR A 112 -3.05 22.58 21.88
C THR A 112 -1.66 22.59 21.24
N ASP A 113 -1.35 23.68 20.52
CA ASP A 113 0.01 23.90 20.00
C ASP A 113 1.00 24.23 21.12
N ALA A 114 2.28 24.46 20.77
CA ALA A 114 3.30 24.85 21.72
C ALA A 114 3.04 26.22 22.42
N LYS A 115 2.06 26.97 21.93
CA LYS A 115 1.62 28.25 22.50
C LYS A 115 0.31 28.14 23.29
N GLY A 116 -0.20 26.89 23.47
CA GLY A 116 -1.46 26.63 24.17
C GLY A 116 -2.73 26.94 23.36
N GLN A 117 -2.61 27.16 22.02
CA GLN A 117 -3.77 27.39 21.16
C GLN A 117 -4.41 26.08 20.74
N PRO A 118 -5.76 25.99 20.67
CA PRO A 118 -6.43 24.80 20.17
C PRO A 118 -5.94 24.43 18.77
N ILE A 119 -5.68 23.14 18.58
CA ILE A 119 -5.27 22.57 17.30
C ILE A 119 -6.51 22.09 16.57
N ASN A 120 -6.73 22.60 15.37
CA ASN A 120 -7.80 22.16 14.50
C ASN A 120 -7.33 20.99 13.62
N GLY A 121 -8.15 19.99 13.46
CA GLY A 121 -7.82 18.83 12.64
C GLY A 121 -6.47 18.21 13.00
N LEU A 122 -5.50 18.22 12.09
CA LEU A 122 -4.21 17.54 12.21
C LEU A 122 -3.06 18.38 12.80
N GLY A 123 -3.33 19.36 13.63
CA GLY A 123 -2.30 20.16 14.27
C GLY A 123 -1.97 21.45 13.56
N PHE A 124 -2.76 21.83 12.59
CA PHE A 124 -2.62 23.11 11.93
C PHE A 124 -3.47 24.16 12.65
N VAL A 125 -2.79 25.18 13.15
CA VAL A 125 -3.46 26.39 13.68
C VAL A 125 -3.82 27.26 12.49
N ARG A 126 -5.10 27.36 12.16
CA ARG A 126 -5.53 28.36 11.19
C ARG A 126 -5.44 29.75 11.80
N ALA A 127 -4.50 30.54 11.31
CA ALA A 127 -4.24 31.88 11.81
C ALA A 127 -5.45 32.85 11.66
N ASN A 128 -6.44 32.54 10.84
CA ASN A 128 -7.48 33.47 10.41
C ASN A 128 -8.93 32.99 10.62
N GLY A 129 -9.18 31.88 11.28
CA GLY A 129 -10.53 31.49 11.71
C GLY A 129 -11.56 31.19 10.61
N PHE A 130 -11.16 31.00 9.38
CA PHE A 130 -12.06 30.59 8.31
C PHE A 130 -12.19 29.08 8.27
N GLY A 131 -13.25 28.54 8.89
CA GLY A 131 -13.67 27.16 8.75
C GLY A 131 -14.33 26.93 7.39
N ALA A 132 -14.02 25.83 6.71
CA ALA A 132 -14.84 25.30 5.64
C ALA A 132 -15.84 24.28 6.23
N ASP A 133 -16.96 24.04 5.55
CA ASP A 133 -17.97 23.06 5.97
C ASP A 133 -17.51 21.60 5.76
N CYS A 134 -16.34 21.38 5.24
CA CYS A 134 -15.62 20.16 4.93
C CYS A 134 -14.16 20.35 5.36
N CYS A 135 -13.37 19.46 5.60
CA CYS A 135 -13.38 18.04 5.76
C CYS A 135 -12.57 17.72 7.01
N ARG A 136 -12.66 16.51 7.54
CA ARG A 136 -11.87 16.06 8.70
C ARG A 136 -11.00 14.88 8.31
N ALA A 137 -9.87 14.74 8.96
CA ALA A 137 -9.08 13.54 8.82
C ALA A 137 -9.83 12.30 9.35
N ALA A 138 -9.86 11.23 8.57
CA ALA A 138 -10.39 9.96 8.99
C ALA A 138 -9.46 9.27 10.02
N PRO A 139 -10.00 8.42 10.93
CA PRO A 139 -9.18 7.54 11.77
C PRO A 139 -8.21 6.69 10.94
N SER A 140 -7.11 6.24 11.59
CA SER A 140 -6.06 5.54 10.85
C SER A 140 -6.48 4.16 10.36
N VAL A 141 -7.25 3.38 11.12
CA VAL A 141 -7.73 2.04 10.71
C VAL A 141 -9.19 2.12 10.33
N MET A 142 -9.52 1.64 9.15
CA MET A 142 -10.88 1.62 8.62
C MET A 142 -11.18 0.27 7.98
N GLU A 143 -12.37 -0.26 8.23
CA GLU A 143 -12.87 -1.52 7.67
C GLU A 143 -14.09 -1.26 6.82
N PHE A 144 -14.09 -1.77 5.59
CA PHE A 144 -15.19 -1.66 4.64
C PHE A 144 -15.69 -3.04 4.25
N ASP A 145 -16.96 -3.15 3.91
CA ASP A 145 -17.46 -4.32 3.18
C ASP A 145 -17.09 -4.25 1.68
N GLY A 146 -17.31 -5.35 0.95
CA GLY A 146 -17.04 -5.42 -0.48
C GLY A 146 -17.85 -4.42 -1.33
N GLY A 147 -18.98 -3.90 -0.81
CA GLY A 147 -19.79 -2.85 -1.40
C GLY A 147 -19.32 -1.42 -1.08
N GLY A 148 -18.26 -1.28 -0.30
CA GLY A 148 -17.66 0.01 0.05
C GLY A 148 -18.30 0.72 1.25
N LYS A 149 -19.22 0.08 1.95
CA LYS A 149 -19.80 0.62 3.18
C LYS A 149 -18.79 0.52 4.32
N LEU A 150 -18.54 1.61 5.02
CA LEU A 150 -17.72 1.63 6.21
C LEU A 150 -18.38 0.84 7.35
N LEU A 151 -17.68 -0.15 7.88
CA LEU A 151 -18.12 -0.99 8.99
C LEU A 151 -17.54 -0.54 10.33
N ARG A 152 -16.25 -0.17 10.34
CA ARG A 152 -15.51 0.29 11.53
C ARG A 152 -14.48 1.33 11.16
N ALA A 153 -14.20 2.21 12.11
CA ALA A 153 -13.07 3.14 12.02
C ALA A 153 -12.56 3.42 13.44
N TRP A 154 -11.23 3.32 13.64
CA TRP A 154 -10.59 3.55 14.92
C TRP A 154 -9.10 3.84 14.77
N GLY A 155 -8.53 4.38 15.83
CA GLY A 155 -7.10 4.48 16.00
C GLY A 155 -6.45 5.69 15.35
N GLY A 156 -5.23 5.92 15.80
CA GLY A 156 -4.41 7.03 15.34
C GLY A 156 -4.77 8.38 15.98
N PRO A 157 -4.09 9.43 15.53
CA PRO A 157 -4.25 10.76 16.11
C PRO A 157 -5.60 11.42 15.74
N ALA A 158 -6.25 10.96 14.67
CA ALA A 158 -7.54 11.50 14.25
C ALA A 158 -8.74 10.84 14.92
N ASP A 159 -8.50 9.84 15.79
CA ASP A 159 -9.52 9.23 16.66
C ASP A 159 -9.38 9.79 18.08
N PRO A 160 -10.23 10.75 18.51
CA PRO A 160 -10.10 11.40 19.79
C PRO A 160 -10.18 10.40 20.96
N GLY A 161 -9.16 10.43 21.82
CA GLY A 161 -9.08 9.58 22.99
C GLY A 161 -8.59 8.15 22.74
N PHE A 162 -8.24 7.78 21.51
CA PHE A 162 -7.64 6.46 21.25
C PHE A 162 -6.20 6.40 21.77
N VAL A 163 -5.35 7.31 21.33
CA VAL A 163 -3.98 7.41 21.85
C VAL A 163 -4.02 8.04 23.25
N GLY A 164 -3.45 7.32 24.22
CA GLY A 164 -3.56 7.67 25.64
C GLY A 164 -4.82 7.13 26.35
N GLY A 165 -5.80 6.61 25.59
CA GLY A 165 -6.99 5.94 26.10
C GLY A 165 -6.94 4.42 25.87
N LYS A 166 -7.32 3.96 24.68
CA LYS A 166 -7.23 2.53 24.31
C LYS A 166 -5.81 2.07 24.03
N CYS A 167 -4.97 2.94 23.46
CA CYS A 167 -3.54 2.71 23.22
C CYS A 167 -2.72 3.53 24.22
N LYS A 168 -2.25 2.90 25.29
CA LYS A 168 -1.45 3.54 26.35
C LYS A 168 -0.02 3.03 26.33
N ALA A 169 0.94 3.94 26.46
CA ALA A 169 2.36 3.60 26.53
C ALA A 169 2.66 2.69 27.73
N ASP A 170 2.01 2.90 28.88
CA ASP A 170 2.17 2.09 30.08
C ASP A 170 1.74 0.62 29.87
N ASP A 171 0.75 0.39 29.01
CA ASP A 171 0.32 -0.95 28.59
C ASP A 171 1.20 -1.54 27.49
N GLY A 172 2.21 -0.81 27.03
CA GLY A 172 3.08 -1.20 25.94
C GLY A 172 2.60 -0.76 24.55
N CYS A 173 1.45 -0.10 24.44
CA CYS A 173 0.94 0.40 23.17
C CYS A 173 1.54 1.77 22.84
N ILE A 174 2.31 1.84 21.77
CA ILE A 174 2.82 3.09 21.21
C ILE A 174 2.33 3.17 19.77
N TRP A 175 1.47 4.15 19.47
CA TRP A 175 0.99 4.33 18.09
C TRP A 175 2.15 4.82 17.19
N PRO A 176 2.35 4.24 15.99
CA PRO A 176 3.43 4.66 15.11
C PRO A 176 3.24 6.10 14.59
N ASN A 177 4.35 6.75 14.28
CA ASN A 177 4.35 8.10 13.73
C ASN A 177 4.01 8.11 12.23
N VAL A 178 4.36 7.05 11.50
CA VAL A 178 4.03 6.89 10.09
C VAL A 178 3.39 5.53 9.87
N GLU A 179 2.09 5.51 9.69
CA GLU A 179 1.29 4.31 9.42
C GLU A 179 1.78 3.62 8.13
N HIS A 180 2.01 2.28 8.15
CA HIS A 180 2.51 1.57 6.97
C HIS A 180 1.80 0.24 6.70
N GLY A 181 2.27 -0.87 7.23
CA GLY A 181 1.67 -2.18 6.98
C GLY A 181 0.43 -2.45 7.82
N ILE A 182 -0.56 -3.14 7.24
CA ILE A 182 -1.72 -3.69 7.94
C ILE A 182 -1.98 -5.11 7.44
N TYR A 183 -2.33 -6.00 8.36
CA TYR A 183 -2.72 -7.36 8.08
C TYR A 183 -3.78 -7.83 9.09
N VAL A 184 -4.72 -8.67 8.66
CA VAL A 184 -5.72 -9.28 9.55
C VAL A 184 -5.56 -10.79 9.47
N ASP A 185 -5.33 -11.42 10.62
CA ASP A 185 -5.14 -12.87 10.67
C ASP A 185 -6.48 -13.63 10.74
N LYS A 186 -6.44 -14.95 10.61
CA LYS A 186 -7.63 -15.82 10.64
C LYS A 186 -8.42 -15.80 11.95
N ASN A 187 -7.86 -15.19 13.00
CA ASN A 187 -8.50 -15.02 14.31
C ASN A 187 -9.00 -13.59 14.51
N ASP A 188 -9.14 -12.83 13.42
CA ASP A 188 -9.58 -11.44 13.41
C ASP A 188 -8.67 -10.48 14.22
N ASN A 189 -7.40 -10.84 14.42
CA ASN A 189 -6.47 -9.88 14.97
C ASN A 189 -5.95 -8.96 13.88
N VAL A 190 -5.94 -7.67 14.19
CA VAL A 190 -5.44 -6.62 13.30
C VAL A 190 -4.00 -6.30 13.69
N TRP A 191 -3.09 -6.52 12.77
CA TRP A 191 -1.66 -6.26 12.92
C TRP A 191 -1.30 -5.00 12.14
N ILE A 192 -0.61 -4.07 12.79
CA ILE A 192 -0.17 -2.82 12.14
C ILE A 192 1.31 -2.56 12.40
N ALA A 193 1.94 -1.89 11.45
CA ALA A 193 3.34 -1.48 11.51
C ALA A 193 3.48 0.01 11.18
N GLY A 194 4.64 0.57 11.50
CA GLY A 194 5.00 1.91 11.12
C GLY A 194 6.41 1.98 10.53
N ASN A 195 6.70 3.07 9.79
CA ASN A 195 7.99 3.22 9.14
C ASN A 195 8.67 4.58 9.35
N SER A 196 8.30 5.32 10.39
CA SER A 196 9.03 6.54 10.76
C SER A 196 10.46 6.24 11.19
N SER A 197 11.39 7.08 10.74
CA SER A 197 12.75 7.10 11.28
C SER A 197 12.87 8.16 12.39
N LYS A 198 13.79 7.94 13.33
CA LYS A 198 14.06 8.92 14.39
C LYS A 198 14.54 10.27 13.85
N THR A 199 15.13 10.27 12.65
CA THR A 199 15.79 11.44 12.07
C THR A 199 14.87 12.29 11.21
N ASP A 200 13.73 11.75 10.76
CA ASP A 200 12.92 12.36 9.71
C ASP A 200 11.83 13.30 10.23
N GLU A 201 11.52 13.26 11.52
CA GLU A 201 10.38 14.00 12.05
C GLU A 201 10.77 14.96 13.16
N LYS A 202 10.51 16.25 12.93
CA LYS A 202 10.43 17.20 14.04
C LYS A 202 9.21 16.81 14.88
N PRO A 203 9.36 16.68 16.22
CA PRO A 203 8.22 16.41 17.09
C PRO A 203 7.12 17.43 16.84
N THR A 204 5.95 16.94 16.49
CA THR A 204 4.72 17.73 16.37
C THR A 204 3.81 17.38 17.54
N PRO A 205 2.75 18.15 17.83
CA PRO A 205 1.75 17.75 18.82
C PRO A 205 1.13 16.36 18.57
N TRP A 206 1.22 15.89 17.34
CA TRP A 206 0.73 14.59 16.87
C TRP A 206 1.75 13.46 16.95
N THR A 207 2.98 13.74 17.37
CA THR A 207 4.00 12.72 17.55
C THR A 207 3.59 11.79 18.67
N THR A 208 3.19 10.58 18.31
CA THR A 208 2.72 9.55 19.24
C THR A 208 3.86 8.70 19.79
N ASN A 209 4.88 8.46 18.98
CA ASN A 209 6.11 7.79 19.38
C ASN A 209 7.23 8.83 19.60
N LYS A 210 7.44 9.24 20.84
CA LYS A 210 8.48 10.22 21.22
C LYS A 210 9.86 9.61 21.44
N SER A 211 9.93 8.27 21.46
CA SER A 211 11.14 7.56 21.93
C SER A 211 12.12 7.22 20.82
N GLY A 212 11.72 7.29 19.55
CA GLY A 212 12.59 6.91 18.43
C GLY A 212 11.81 6.56 17.16
N GLY A 213 12.41 5.75 16.28
CA GLY A 213 11.77 5.26 15.07
C GLY A 213 10.67 4.22 15.35
N ASP A 214 9.84 3.97 14.35
CA ASP A 214 8.80 2.95 14.39
C ASP A 214 9.42 1.56 14.20
N GLY A 215 10.00 1.02 15.26
CA GLY A 215 10.68 -0.29 15.27
C GLY A 215 9.83 -1.40 15.87
N PHE A 216 8.53 -1.42 15.62
CA PHE A 216 7.61 -2.35 16.25
C PHE A 216 6.38 -2.66 15.38
N ILE A 217 5.71 -3.73 15.73
CA ILE A 217 4.40 -4.15 15.25
C ILE A 217 3.45 -4.19 16.43
N LEU A 218 2.22 -3.73 16.23
CA LEU A 218 1.14 -3.80 17.22
C LEU A 218 0.08 -4.79 16.76
N LYS A 219 -0.45 -5.56 17.71
CA LYS A 219 -1.59 -6.48 17.54
C LYS A 219 -2.78 -5.94 18.30
N PHE A 220 -3.92 -5.86 17.65
CA PHE A 220 -5.21 -5.47 18.22
C PHE A 220 -6.24 -6.54 17.93
N ASP A 221 -7.38 -6.48 18.61
CA ASP A 221 -8.59 -7.12 18.08
C ASP A 221 -9.25 -6.22 17.03
N ARG A 222 -10.35 -6.71 16.46
CA ARG A 222 -11.11 -6.04 15.41
C ARG A 222 -11.67 -4.67 15.83
N ASP A 223 -11.92 -4.48 17.11
CA ASP A 223 -12.49 -3.26 17.68
C ASP A 223 -11.42 -2.28 18.21
N GLY A 224 -10.15 -2.56 17.94
CA GLY A 224 -9.02 -1.71 18.30
C GLY A 224 -8.57 -1.85 19.77
N ASN A 225 -8.91 -2.95 20.46
CA ASN A 225 -8.36 -3.20 21.77
C ASN A 225 -6.95 -3.80 21.64
N PHE A 226 -5.98 -3.17 22.29
CA PHE A 226 -4.58 -3.56 22.23
C PHE A 226 -4.35 -4.95 22.84
N LYS A 227 -3.56 -5.77 22.18
CA LYS A 227 -3.19 -7.11 22.64
C LYS A 227 -1.71 -7.29 22.90
N MET A 228 -0.85 -6.80 21.97
CA MET A 228 0.58 -7.07 22.05
C MET A 228 1.40 -6.10 21.20
N ARG A 229 2.64 -5.87 21.61
CA ARG A 229 3.68 -5.23 20.79
C ARG A 229 4.87 -6.18 20.61
N ILE A 230 5.34 -6.31 19.39
CA ILE A 230 6.59 -6.96 19.02
C ILE A 230 7.57 -5.86 18.62
N GLY A 231 8.79 -5.90 19.15
CA GLY A 231 9.82 -4.91 18.87
C GLY A 231 9.93 -3.82 19.93
N GLY A 232 10.60 -2.75 19.54
CA GLY A 232 10.94 -1.63 20.44
C GLY A 232 11.05 -0.32 19.66
N THR A 233 11.85 0.59 20.19
CA THR A 233 12.16 1.88 19.57
C THR A 233 13.67 2.00 19.36
N PRO A 234 14.26 1.17 18.48
CA PRO A 234 15.69 1.17 18.26
C PRO A 234 16.14 2.47 17.61
N THR A 235 17.38 2.87 17.87
CA THR A 235 17.98 4.06 17.27
C THR A 235 18.83 3.76 16.05
N THR A 236 19.15 2.49 15.83
CA THR A 236 19.98 1.98 14.73
C THR A 236 19.39 0.67 14.21
N PRO A 237 19.56 0.37 12.91
CA PRO A 237 19.21 -0.93 12.35
C PRO A 237 20.04 -2.05 12.96
N ASP A 238 19.41 -3.23 13.12
CA ASP A 238 20.06 -4.49 13.45
C ASP A 238 19.29 -5.63 12.79
N SER A 239 19.73 -6.03 11.60
CA SER A 239 19.11 -7.10 10.82
C SER A 239 19.31 -8.49 11.45
N ASN A 240 20.17 -8.62 12.46
CA ASN A 240 20.43 -9.89 13.15
C ASN A 240 19.85 -9.94 14.56
N SER A 241 19.12 -8.89 15.00
CA SER A 241 18.46 -8.88 16.30
C SER A 241 17.54 -10.06 16.50
N LYS A 242 17.69 -10.73 17.64
CA LYS A 242 16.87 -11.90 18.08
C LYS A 242 16.07 -11.58 19.34
N ASP A 243 16.43 -10.52 20.04
CA ASP A 243 15.83 -10.01 21.27
C ASP A 243 16.03 -8.49 21.41
N GLY A 244 15.85 -7.94 22.59
CA GLY A 244 16.07 -6.51 22.89
C GLY A 244 14.79 -5.66 22.78
N GLY A 245 13.74 -6.17 22.21
CA GLY A 245 12.43 -5.54 22.20
C GLY A 245 11.61 -5.83 23.47
N LEU A 246 10.39 -5.32 23.51
CA LEU A 246 9.47 -5.52 24.63
C LEU A 246 9.26 -7.03 24.88
N ASN A 247 9.32 -7.43 26.16
CA ASN A 247 9.18 -8.82 26.60
C ASN A 247 10.19 -9.80 25.93
N GLY A 248 11.36 -9.31 25.51
CA GLY A 248 12.38 -10.12 24.85
C GLY A 248 12.00 -10.56 23.44
N THR A 249 11.23 -9.76 22.75
CA THR A 249 10.98 -9.90 21.30
C THR A 249 12.15 -9.33 20.49
N PRO A 250 12.36 -9.71 19.22
CA PRO A 250 13.39 -9.10 18.39
C PRO A 250 13.19 -7.59 18.22
N LEU A 251 14.25 -6.81 18.09
CA LEU A 251 14.16 -5.45 17.61
C LEU A 251 13.86 -5.47 16.12
N LEU A 252 12.90 -4.65 15.69
CA LEU A 252 12.63 -4.34 14.31
C LEU A 252 13.11 -2.93 13.99
N TYR A 253 13.23 -2.61 12.71
CA TYR A 253 13.50 -1.24 12.31
C TYR A 253 12.73 -0.87 11.05
N ARG A 254 11.61 -0.15 11.24
CA ARG A 254 10.71 0.31 10.16
C ARG A 254 10.14 -0.86 9.35
N PRO A 255 9.43 -1.79 9.98
CA PRO A 255 8.80 -2.93 9.29
C PRO A 255 7.77 -2.44 8.27
N ALA A 256 7.78 -3.08 7.09
CA ALA A 256 6.96 -2.65 5.96
C ALA A 256 5.64 -3.42 5.82
N ASP A 257 5.69 -4.75 5.96
CA ASP A 257 4.55 -5.64 5.74
C ASP A 257 4.69 -6.88 6.61
N MET A 258 3.59 -7.61 6.80
CA MET A 258 3.58 -8.83 7.59
C MET A 258 2.47 -9.79 7.17
N VAL A 259 2.64 -11.06 7.50
CA VAL A 259 1.65 -12.11 7.29
C VAL A 259 1.81 -13.22 8.32
N VAL A 260 0.73 -13.76 8.84
CA VAL A 260 0.73 -14.97 9.70
C VAL A 260 0.45 -16.18 8.83
N ASP A 261 1.32 -17.19 8.89
CA ASP A 261 1.04 -18.49 8.30
C ASP A 261 -0.07 -19.19 9.13
N PRO A 262 -1.25 -19.42 8.55
CA PRO A 262 -2.37 -20.01 9.28
C PRO A 262 -2.13 -21.47 9.70
N LYS A 263 -1.15 -22.15 9.11
CA LYS A 263 -0.82 -23.56 9.40
C LYS A 263 0.15 -23.70 10.56
N THR A 264 1.10 -22.76 10.69
CA THR A 264 2.18 -22.85 11.68
C THR A 264 2.09 -21.80 12.78
N ASN A 265 1.19 -20.82 12.67
CA ASN A 265 1.06 -19.65 13.54
C ASN A 265 2.36 -18.82 13.63
N ARG A 266 3.16 -18.81 12.57
CA ARG A 266 4.36 -17.98 12.46
C ARG A 266 4.01 -16.66 11.79
N LEU A 267 4.45 -15.57 12.40
CA LEU A 267 4.36 -14.24 11.81
C LEU A 267 5.66 -13.98 11.04
N TYR A 268 5.53 -13.77 9.74
CA TYR A 268 6.61 -13.33 8.86
C TYR A 268 6.51 -11.83 8.67
N VAL A 269 7.63 -11.14 8.82
CA VAL A 269 7.70 -9.68 8.76
C VAL A 269 8.73 -9.25 7.73
N ALA A 270 8.34 -8.45 6.75
CA ALA A 270 9.24 -7.71 5.89
C ALA A 270 9.84 -6.54 6.69
N ASP A 271 10.91 -6.80 7.42
CA ASP A 271 11.60 -5.83 8.28
C ASP A 271 12.64 -5.09 7.43
N GLY A 272 12.17 -4.10 6.64
CA GLY A 272 12.87 -3.75 5.42
C GLY A 272 13.21 -2.28 5.15
N TYR A 273 12.66 -1.27 5.82
CA TYR A 273 13.02 0.12 5.52
C TYR A 273 14.36 0.58 6.09
N ALA A 274 14.98 -0.26 6.92
CA ALA A 274 16.37 -0.07 7.34
C ALA A 274 17.06 -1.39 7.65
N ASN A 275 16.36 -2.33 8.33
CA ASN A 275 16.79 -3.73 8.33
C ASN A 275 16.59 -4.35 6.93
N ARG A 276 17.21 -5.51 6.70
CA ARG A 276 17.27 -6.15 5.37
C ARG A 276 16.96 -7.62 5.48
N ARG A 277 15.81 -7.94 6.09
CA ARG A 277 15.43 -9.31 6.37
C ARG A 277 13.93 -9.56 6.24
N VAL A 278 13.59 -10.83 6.13
CA VAL A 278 12.32 -11.36 6.59
C VAL A 278 12.56 -11.94 7.98
N LEU A 279 11.89 -11.38 8.99
CA LEU A 279 11.92 -11.89 10.36
C LEU A 279 10.77 -12.88 10.56
N ILE A 280 11.01 -13.95 11.34
CA ILE A 280 10.02 -14.96 11.67
C ILE A 280 9.90 -15.01 13.21
N VAL A 281 8.69 -14.82 13.70
CA VAL A 281 8.37 -14.91 15.12
C VAL A 281 7.10 -15.74 15.35
N ASP A 282 6.91 -16.21 16.55
CA ASP A 282 5.65 -16.81 16.98
C ASP A 282 4.57 -15.73 17.12
N ALA A 283 3.41 -15.91 16.50
CA ALA A 283 2.36 -14.89 16.44
C ALA A 283 1.61 -14.66 17.76
N ASP A 284 1.75 -15.55 18.74
CA ASP A 284 1.10 -15.40 20.05
C ASP A 284 2.03 -14.78 21.08
N SER A 285 3.32 -15.08 21.03
CA SER A 285 4.30 -14.59 22.01
C SER A 285 5.25 -13.52 21.48
N GLY A 286 5.33 -13.34 20.16
CA GLY A 286 6.32 -12.48 19.52
C GLY A 286 7.77 -12.98 19.61
N LYS A 287 7.99 -14.20 20.11
CA LYS A 287 9.34 -14.75 20.30
C LYS A 287 9.98 -15.10 18.97
N TYR A 288 11.29 -14.85 18.90
CA TYR A 288 12.11 -15.15 17.75
C TYR A 288 12.10 -16.65 17.39
N ILE A 289 11.92 -16.93 16.10
CA ILE A 289 12.03 -18.26 15.51
C ILE A 289 13.19 -18.29 14.51
N GLY A 290 13.29 -17.28 13.64
CA GLY A 290 14.30 -17.23 12.61
C GLY A 290 14.28 -15.95 11.82
N HIS A 291 15.19 -15.82 10.87
CA HIS A 291 15.20 -14.74 9.87
C HIS A 291 16.05 -15.16 8.66
N PHE A 292 15.86 -14.48 7.55
CA PHE A 292 16.69 -14.64 6.36
C PHE A 292 16.76 -13.36 5.53
N GLY A 293 17.84 -13.24 4.78
CA GLY A 293 18.05 -12.23 3.74
C GLY A 293 17.86 -12.80 2.34
N ALA A 294 18.34 -12.09 1.33
CA ALA A 294 18.28 -12.52 -0.06
C ALA A 294 18.95 -13.90 -0.24
N TYR A 295 18.34 -14.72 -1.09
CA TYR A 295 18.74 -16.11 -1.38
C TYR A 295 18.77 -17.04 -0.14
N GLY A 296 18.13 -16.61 0.97
CA GLY A 296 18.15 -17.33 2.24
C GLY A 296 19.43 -17.11 3.06
N ASN A 297 20.32 -16.25 2.63
CA ASN A 297 21.53 -15.89 3.35
C ASN A 297 21.22 -15.17 4.67
N ASN A 298 22.19 -15.13 5.58
CA ASN A 298 22.13 -14.20 6.68
C ASN A 298 22.07 -12.76 6.15
N PRO A 299 21.22 -11.90 6.72
CA PRO A 299 21.14 -10.52 6.33
C PRO A 299 22.41 -9.76 6.68
N ILE A 300 22.65 -8.67 5.98
CA ILE A 300 23.77 -7.75 6.21
C ILE A 300 23.23 -6.32 6.32
N ASP A 301 23.65 -5.60 7.32
CA ASP A 301 23.28 -4.20 7.50
C ASP A 301 24.09 -3.26 6.59
N ASP A 302 23.54 -2.06 6.35
CA ASP A 302 24.13 -1.06 5.45
C ASP A 302 25.59 -0.75 5.75
N ALA A 303 25.93 -0.57 7.03
CA ALA A 303 27.29 -0.27 7.43
C ALA A 303 28.27 -1.42 7.11
N ALA A 304 27.83 -2.65 7.36
CA ALA A 304 28.64 -3.83 7.06
C ALA A 304 28.75 -4.07 5.54
N ALA A 305 27.67 -3.83 4.79
CA ALA A 305 27.67 -3.92 3.34
C ALA A 305 28.60 -2.88 2.70
N ALA A 306 28.57 -1.66 3.20
CA ALA A 306 29.47 -0.59 2.76
C ALA A 306 30.93 -0.93 3.06
N ALA A 307 31.23 -1.42 4.26
CA ALA A 307 32.58 -1.83 4.67
C ALA A 307 33.12 -2.99 3.85
N ALA A 308 32.25 -3.93 3.46
CA ALA A 308 32.62 -5.07 2.60
C ALA A 308 32.80 -4.68 1.13
N GLY A 309 32.52 -3.43 0.75
CA GLY A 309 32.53 -3.00 -0.66
C GLY A 309 31.46 -3.67 -1.52
N THR A 310 30.49 -4.33 -0.89
CA THR A 310 29.42 -5.08 -1.56
C THR A 310 28.16 -4.24 -1.75
N TRP A 311 28.22 -2.97 -1.35
CA TRP A 311 27.12 -2.04 -1.43
C TRP A 311 27.11 -1.27 -2.75
N PRO A 312 26.25 -1.64 -3.69
CA PRO A 312 25.97 -0.77 -4.80
C PRO A 312 25.01 0.33 -4.34
N GLN A 313 25.44 1.53 -4.39
CA GLN A 313 24.60 2.71 -4.41
C GLN A 313 23.79 2.69 -5.72
N GLY A 314 22.55 2.27 -5.62
CA GLY A 314 21.75 2.08 -6.81
C GLY A 314 21.92 0.68 -7.40
N SER A 315 20.97 0.20 -8.19
CA SER A 315 21.21 -0.98 -9.02
C SER A 315 22.48 -0.68 -9.82
N ALA A 316 23.59 -1.29 -9.44
CA ALA A 316 24.82 -1.04 -10.16
C ALA A 316 24.58 -1.40 -11.61
N LYS A 317 24.91 -0.50 -12.53
CA LYS A 317 24.91 -0.83 -13.95
C LYS A 317 25.67 -2.13 -14.11
N GLY A 318 24.97 -3.21 -14.44
CA GLY A 318 25.55 -4.52 -14.71
C GLY A 318 25.49 -5.55 -13.58
N GLU A 319 24.98 -5.23 -12.37
CA GLU A 319 24.76 -6.26 -11.36
C GLU A 319 23.48 -7.04 -11.68
N THR A 320 23.64 -8.25 -12.15
CA THR A 320 22.51 -9.11 -12.56
C THR A 320 21.87 -9.87 -11.41
N LYS A 321 22.57 -9.98 -10.27
CA LYS A 321 22.10 -10.72 -9.08
C LYS A 321 22.64 -10.09 -7.79
N PRO A 322 21.97 -9.03 -7.25
CA PRO A 322 22.35 -8.45 -5.96
C PRO A 322 22.32 -9.51 -4.86
N ALA A 323 23.46 -9.70 -4.17
CA ALA A 323 23.64 -10.78 -3.18
C ALA A 323 22.82 -10.59 -1.91
N PHE A 324 22.35 -9.37 -1.64
CA PHE A 324 21.60 -9.02 -0.43
C PHE A 324 20.27 -8.36 -0.77
N PHE A 325 19.31 -8.43 0.13
CA PHE A 325 18.14 -7.57 0.07
C PHE A 325 18.57 -6.11 0.17
N ARG A 326 17.86 -5.27 -0.54
CA ARG A 326 18.07 -3.83 -0.51
C ARG A 326 16.90 -3.14 0.16
N ASN A 327 17.17 -2.10 0.92
CA ASN A 327 16.17 -1.24 1.54
C ASN A 327 15.29 -0.56 0.45
N PRO A 328 13.93 -0.72 0.53
CA PRO A 328 13.22 -1.57 1.48
C PRO A 328 12.96 -3.00 0.98
N VAL A 329 13.01 -3.98 1.91
CA VAL A 329 12.27 -5.24 1.77
C VAL A 329 10.82 -4.91 2.10
N HIS A 330 9.93 -4.89 1.09
CA HIS A 330 8.70 -4.12 1.22
C HIS A 330 7.44 -4.96 1.42
N CYS A 331 7.41 -6.17 0.94
CA CYS A 331 6.28 -7.06 1.18
C CYS A 331 6.71 -8.51 1.44
N VAL A 332 5.88 -9.26 2.16
CA VAL A 332 5.98 -10.70 2.33
C VAL A 332 4.60 -11.33 2.26
N LYS A 333 4.46 -12.39 1.47
CA LYS A 333 3.21 -13.15 1.33
C LYS A 333 3.50 -14.64 1.37
N ILE A 334 2.53 -15.42 1.85
CA ILE A 334 2.61 -16.87 1.93
C ILE A 334 1.51 -17.45 1.04
N ALA A 335 1.91 -18.30 0.12
CA ALA A 335 0.98 -19.02 -0.73
C ALA A 335 0.45 -20.29 -0.01
N ASP A 336 -0.68 -20.83 -0.47
CA ASP A 336 -1.33 -21.99 0.12
C ASP A 336 -0.46 -23.26 0.06
N ASP A 337 0.49 -23.33 -0.89
CA ASP A 337 1.49 -24.38 -1.00
C ASP A 337 2.67 -24.22 -0.02
N GLY A 338 2.67 -23.15 0.79
CA GLY A 338 3.67 -22.86 1.82
C GLY A 338 4.90 -22.13 1.30
N LYS A 339 4.92 -21.69 0.03
CA LYS A 339 5.99 -20.85 -0.49
C LYS A 339 5.85 -19.41 0.02
N ILE A 340 6.97 -18.81 0.34
CA ILE A 340 7.08 -17.41 0.80
C ILE A 340 7.55 -16.55 -0.37
N TYR A 341 6.82 -15.50 -0.65
CA TYR A 341 7.14 -14.54 -1.69
C TYR A 341 7.54 -13.21 -1.04
N VAL A 342 8.67 -12.64 -1.45
CA VAL A 342 9.26 -11.44 -0.85
C VAL A 342 9.47 -10.37 -1.92
N CYS A 343 8.97 -9.15 -1.67
CA CYS A 343 9.27 -7.97 -2.46
C CYS A 343 10.62 -7.38 -2.02
N ASP A 344 11.67 -7.66 -2.74
CA ASP A 344 12.95 -6.98 -2.63
C ASP A 344 12.91 -5.72 -3.50
N ARG A 345 12.10 -4.75 -3.05
CA ARG A 345 11.73 -3.54 -3.80
C ARG A 345 12.95 -2.75 -4.22
N GLY A 346 13.93 -2.60 -3.33
CA GLY A 346 15.15 -1.86 -3.61
C GLY A 346 16.03 -2.47 -4.72
N ASN A 347 15.80 -3.73 -5.06
CA ASN A 347 16.48 -4.45 -6.16
C ASN A 347 15.55 -4.76 -7.34
N ASP A 348 14.35 -4.18 -7.39
CA ASP A 348 13.38 -4.37 -8.48
C ASP A 348 13.00 -5.83 -8.74
N ARG A 349 12.92 -6.66 -7.69
CA ARG A 349 12.66 -8.09 -7.84
C ARG A 349 11.71 -8.64 -6.78
N ILE A 350 11.15 -9.80 -7.10
CA ILE A 350 10.58 -10.71 -6.11
C ILE A 350 11.48 -11.93 -5.97
N GLN A 351 11.57 -12.47 -4.77
CA GLN A 351 12.21 -13.77 -4.51
C GLN A 351 11.20 -14.72 -3.87
N VAL A 352 11.30 -16.00 -4.24
CA VAL A 352 10.43 -17.07 -3.77
C VAL A 352 11.25 -18.05 -2.96
N PHE A 353 10.71 -18.45 -1.79
CA PHE A 353 11.37 -19.36 -0.85
C PHE A 353 10.45 -20.52 -0.46
N ASP A 354 11.04 -21.66 -0.11
CA ASP A 354 10.34 -22.75 0.58
C ASP A 354 10.20 -22.39 2.07
N GLY A 355 8.96 -22.27 2.54
CA GLY A 355 8.68 -21.93 3.94
C GLY A 355 9.08 -22.97 4.97
N LYS A 356 9.46 -24.18 4.54
CA LYS A 356 9.97 -25.23 5.44
C LYS A 356 11.44 -25.00 5.82
N ASP A 357 12.20 -24.33 4.94
CA ASP A 357 13.66 -24.22 5.06
C ASP A 357 14.14 -22.79 5.30
N ALA A 358 13.50 -21.80 4.67
CA ALA A 358 13.96 -20.42 4.70
C ALA A 358 13.95 -19.85 6.12
N GLY A 359 15.12 -19.48 6.63
CA GLY A 359 15.29 -18.84 7.94
C GLY A 359 15.02 -19.73 9.16
N LEU A 360 14.73 -21.02 8.98
CA LEU A 360 14.34 -21.94 10.06
C LEU A 360 15.47 -22.89 10.47
N GLY A 361 16.60 -22.83 9.83
CA GLY A 361 17.76 -23.69 10.07
C GLY A 361 18.95 -22.97 10.69
N LYS A 362 20.09 -23.63 10.61
CA LYS A 362 21.39 -23.04 10.90
C LYS A 362 21.67 -21.91 9.90
N GLU A 363 22.58 -21.02 10.27
CA GLU A 363 23.13 -20.04 9.35
C GLU A 363 23.42 -20.64 7.99
N CYS A 364 22.89 -20.01 6.96
CA CYS A 364 22.97 -20.52 5.60
C CYS A 364 23.76 -19.56 4.71
N SER A 365 24.53 -20.12 3.79
CA SER A 365 25.30 -19.37 2.82
C SER A 365 24.94 -19.82 1.41
N ASN A 366 24.36 -18.92 0.62
CA ASN A 366 23.99 -19.13 -0.78
C ASN A 366 24.35 -17.87 -1.61
N PRO A 367 25.62 -17.48 -1.69
CA PRO A 367 26.03 -16.21 -2.30
C PRO A 367 25.73 -16.17 -3.82
N ASN A 368 25.62 -17.31 -4.45
CA ASN A 368 25.36 -17.41 -5.90
C ASN A 368 23.87 -17.53 -6.25
N GLY A 369 22.97 -17.59 -5.26
CA GLY A 369 21.54 -17.75 -5.51
C GLY A 369 21.18 -19.08 -6.18
N GLU A 370 21.76 -20.18 -5.71
CA GLU A 370 21.46 -21.53 -6.19
C GLU A 370 20.07 -21.96 -5.71
N ALA A 371 19.23 -22.37 -6.64
CA ALA A 371 17.90 -22.90 -6.32
C ALA A 371 18.00 -24.20 -5.49
N GLY A 372 17.06 -24.36 -4.52
CA GLY A 372 17.06 -25.50 -3.59
C GLY A 372 18.04 -25.36 -2.43
N LYS A 373 18.84 -24.28 -2.37
CA LYS A 373 19.76 -24.00 -1.28
C LYS A 373 19.21 -22.90 -0.38
N CYS A 374 19.34 -23.03 0.94
CA CYS A 374 18.84 -22.09 1.93
C CYS A 374 17.33 -21.75 1.80
N GLY A 375 16.55 -22.68 1.28
CA GLY A 375 15.13 -22.46 0.99
C GLY A 375 14.86 -21.57 -0.23
N PHE A 376 15.86 -21.02 -0.91
CA PHE A 376 15.64 -20.23 -2.13
C PHE A 376 15.13 -21.12 -3.28
N VAL A 377 14.05 -20.66 -3.95
CA VAL A 377 13.43 -21.39 -5.07
C VAL A 377 13.73 -20.68 -6.39
N THR A 378 13.33 -19.42 -6.52
CA THR A 378 13.48 -18.65 -7.77
C THR A 378 13.36 -17.15 -7.51
N GLU A 379 13.62 -16.37 -8.54
CA GLU A 379 13.41 -14.90 -8.52
C GLU A 379 12.93 -14.39 -9.88
N ARG A 380 12.30 -13.22 -9.85
CA ARG A 380 11.94 -12.46 -11.04
C ARG A 380 12.23 -10.99 -10.82
N PHE A 381 13.00 -10.40 -11.73
CA PHE A 381 13.16 -8.95 -11.82
C PHE A 381 11.94 -8.33 -12.49
N ILE A 382 11.36 -7.32 -11.84
CA ILE A 382 10.18 -6.62 -12.29
C ILE A 382 10.64 -5.33 -12.95
N SER A 383 10.53 -5.25 -14.27
CA SER A 383 10.86 -4.05 -15.06
C SER A 383 12.24 -3.41 -14.80
N PRO A 384 13.33 -4.18 -14.82
CA PRO A 384 14.67 -3.68 -14.48
C PRO A 384 15.19 -2.56 -15.39
N LYS A 385 14.55 -2.35 -16.56
CA LYS A 385 14.96 -1.34 -17.54
C LYS A 385 14.48 0.08 -17.21
N THR A 386 13.57 0.23 -16.26
CA THR A 386 12.92 1.51 -15.96
C THR A 386 13.55 2.23 -14.78
N TYR A 387 14.51 1.62 -14.12
CA TYR A 387 15.26 2.26 -13.05
C TYR A 387 16.12 3.41 -13.59
N THR A 388 15.52 4.57 -13.73
CA THR A 388 16.21 5.77 -14.23
C THR A 388 16.25 6.90 -13.21
N GLN A 389 15.56 6.75 -12.06
CA GLN A 389 15.37 7.83 -11.10
C GLN A 389 15.78 7.39 -9.68
N PRO A 390 16.72 8.09 -9.03
CA PRO A 390 17.11 7.81 -7.65
C PRO A 390 16.03 8.17 -6.61
N VAL A 391 14.95 8.85 -7.03
CA VAL A 391 13.90 9.38 -6.14
C VAL A 391 12.83 8.34 -5.81
N MET A 392 12.67 7.33 -6.64
CA MET A 392 11.66 6.28 -6.48
C MET A 392 12.26 4.90 -6.75
N PRO A 393 13.05 4.36 -5.82
CA PRO A 393 13.66 3.07 -6.00
C PRO A 393 12.66 1.94 -5.84
N GLY A 394 12.53 1.12 -6.88
CA GLY A 394 11.96 -0.19 -6.78
C GLY A 394 10.54 -0.35 -7.31
N THR A 395 10.38 -1.38 -8.10
CA THR A 395 9.16 -1.69 -8.84
C THR A 395 8.24 -2.69 -8.13
N ALA A 396 8.76 -3.59 -7.28
CA ALA A 396 7.96 -4.57 -6.55
C ALA A 396 7.53 -4.00 -5.19
N VAL A 397 6.45 -3.20 -5.14
CA VAL A 397 6.01 -2.54 -3.90
C VAL A 397 5.03 -3.39 -3.08
N SER A 398 4.16 -4.13 -3.72
CA SER A 398 3.15 -4.99 -3.09
C SER A 398 2.82 -6.16 -4.00
N MET A 399 2.31 -7.24 -3.45
CA MET A 399 1.82 -8.37 -4.24
C MET A 399 0.65 -9.07 -3.58
N ASN A 400 -0.14 -9.78 -4.39
CA ASN A 400 -1.15 -10.72 -3.91
C ASN A 400 -1.38 -11.82 -4.95
N PHE A 401 -1.99 -12.92 -4.51
CA PHE A 401 -2.33 -14.07 -5.34
C PHE A 401 -3.78 -14.01 -5.80
N SER A 402 -4.09 -14.66 -6.93
CA SER A 402 -5.48 -14.92 -7.29
C SER A 402 -6.15 -15.89 -6.29
N PRO A 403 -7.47 -15.76 -6.07
CA PRO A 403 -8.16 -16.57 -5.07
C PRO A 403 -8.51 -17.99 -5.52
N ASP A 404 -8.16 -18.38 -6.76
CA ASP A 404 -8.36 -19.74 -7.22
C ASP A 404 -7.49 -20.73 -6.40
N PRO A 405 -7.91 -22.00 -6.22
CA PRO A 405 -7.20 -22.97 -5.37
C PRO A 405 -5.72 -23.20 -5.72
N ALA A 406 -5.35 -22.97 -6.99
CA ALA A 406 -3.96 -23.04 -7.45
C ALA A 406 -3.22 -21.72 -7.24
N GLN A 407 -3.91 -20.63 -6.89
CA GLN A 407 -3.36 -19.29 -6.85
C GLN A 407 -2.56 -18.97 -8.11
N SER A 408 -3.16 -19.24 -9.26
CA SER A 408 -2.49 -19.33 -10.55
C SER A 408 -1.92 -18.00 -11.06
N CYS A 409 -2.45 -16.87 -10.59
CA CYS A 409 -1.95 -15.53 -10.89
C CYS A 409 -1.22 -14.92 -9.70
N LEU A 410 -0.17 -14.17 -10.00
CA LEU A 410 0.51 -13.28 -9.06
C LEU A 410 0.38 -11.84 -9.56
N TYR A 411 -0.19 -10.97 -8.74
CA TYR A 411 -0.35 -9.55 -9.02
C TYR A 411 0.72 -8.76 -8.30
N ILE A 412 1.48 -7.94 -9.01
CA ILE A 412 2.58 -7.16 -8.45
C ILE A 412 2.37 -5.69 -8.73
N GLY A 413 2.20 -4.90 -7.68
CA GLY A 413 2.16 -3.45 -7.76
C GLY A 413 3.53 -2.86 -8.03
N ASP A 414 3.59 -1.96 -9.00
CA ASP A 414 4.79 -1.20 -9.38
C ASP A 414 4.52 0.30 -9.20
N ASN A 415 5.12 0.90 -8.18
CA ASN A 415 4.94 2.32 -7.92
C ASN A 415 5.90 3.22 -8.69
N THR A 416 6.85 2.67 -9.42
CA THR A 416 7.71 3.41 -10.34
C THR A 416 7.02 3.62 -11.68
N ASN A 417 6.41 2.56 -12.23
CA ASN A 417 5.70 2.61 -13.52
C ASN A 417 4.20 2.80 -13.38
N GLN A 418 3.68 2.87 -12.16
CA GLN A 418 2.26 3.09 -11.86
C GLN A 418 1.35 2.07 -12.57
N THR A 419 1.63 0.79 -12.33
CA THR A 419 0.91 -0.33 -12.96
C THR A 419 0.89 -1.56 -12.05
N ILE A 420 -0.01 -2.50 -12.31
CA ILE A 420 -0.02 -3.83 -11.69
C ILE A 420 0.35 -4.84 -12.75
N TYR A 421 1.45 -5.55 -12.58
CA TYR A 421 1.80 -6.68 -13.42
C TYR A 421 1.01 -7.91 -13.01
N ILE A 422 0.55 -8.67 -14.00
CA ILE A 422 -0.13 -9.96 -13.84
C ILE A 422 0.84 -11.00 -14.34
N LEU A 423 1.31 -11.86 -13.44
CA LEU A 423 2.23 -12.95 -13.77
C LEU A 423 1.53 -14.31 -13.63
N ASP A 424 1.95 -15.26 -14.45
CA ASP A 424 1.75 -16.67 -14.17
C ASP A 424 2.57 -17.06 -12.93
N ARG A 425 1.94 -17.65 -11.91
CA ARG A 425 2.63 -17.95 -10.65
C ARG A 425 3.63 -19.09 -10.77
N ASP A 426 3.40 -20.05 -11.66
CA ASP A 426 4.25 -21.25 -11.77
C ASP A 426 5.63 -20.92 -12.35
N ASN A 427 5.67 -20.06 -13.37
CA ASN A 427 6.91 -19.72 -14.09
C ASN A 427 7.32 -18.24 -13.99
N LEU A 428 6.49 -17.43 -13.31
CA LEU A 428 6.66 -15.98 -13.14
C LEU A 428 6.70 -15.20 -14.47
N GLU A 429 6.17 -15.74 -15.57
CA GLU A 429 6.06 -15.01 -16.83
C GLU A 429 4.99 -13.93 -16.75
N GLN A 430 5.29 -12.76 -17.33
CA GLN A 430 4.33 -11.68 -17.41
C GLN A 430 3.28 -12.00 -18.46
N LEU A 431 2.02 -12.02 -18.05
CA LEU A 431 0.86 -12.24 -18.89
C LEU A 431 0.20 -10.94 -19.32
N GLY A 432 0.28 -9.91 -18.47
CA GLY A 432 -0.32 -8.63 -18.75
C GLY A 432 0.00 -7.59 -17.67
N ARG A 433 -0.60 -6.42 -17.81
CA ARG A 433 -0.57 -5.37 -16.81
C ARG A 433 -1.88 -4.59 -16.79
N LEU A 434 -2.22 -4.05 -15.61
CA LEU A 434 -3.42 -3.28 -15.35
C LEU A 434 -3.03 -1.86 -14.94
N GLY A 435 -3.71 -0.87 -15.52
CA GLY A 435 -3.57 0.53 -15.16
C GLY A 435 -2.28 1.18 -15.67
N HIS A 436 -2.21 2.48 -15.51
CA HIS A 436 -1.07 3.33 -15.91
C HIS A 436 -1.02 4.59 -15.04
N GLY A 437 0.02 5.40 -15.18
CA GLY A 437 0.17 6.65 -14.44
C GLY A 437 -0.89 7.68 -14.80
N GLY A 438 -1.55 8.26 -13.79
CA GLY A 438 -2.57 9.28 -13.95
C GLY A 438 -3.34 9.54 -12.65
N ARG A 439 -4.41 10.33 -12.74
CA ARG A 439 -5.25 10.72 -11.58
C ARG A 439 -6.74 10.41 -11.76
N MET A 440 -7.13 9.92 -12.94
CA MET A 440 -8.51 9.51 -13.20
C MET A 440 -8.82 8.17 -12.53
N ALA A 441 -10.09 7.81 -12.47
CA ALA A 441 -10.47 6.48 -12.02
C ALA A 441 -9.87 5.42 -12.95
N GLY A 442 -9.23 4.41 -12.38
CA GLY A 442 -8.48 3.37 -13.10
C GLY A 442 -7.01 3.68 -13.36
N ASP A 443 -6.57 4.95 -13.25
CA ASP A 443 -5.16 5.30 -13.25
C ASP A 443 -4.55 5.12 -11.87
N PHE A 444 -3.21 5.11 -11.80
CA PHE A 444 -2.47 5.09 -10.54
C PHE A 444 -1.59 6.33 -10.38
N HIS A 445 -1.52 6.81 -9.15
CA HIS A 445 -0.55 7.82 -8.74
C HIS A 445 0.02 7.47 -7.37
N TRP A 446 1.27 7.02 -7.34
CA TRP A 446 1.91 6.45 -6.17
C TRP A 446 1.23 5.17 -5.65
N LEU A 447 0.98 4.23 -6.55
CA LEU A 447 0.49 2.90 -6.20
C LEU A 447 1.37 2.27 -5.12
N HIS A 448 0.76 1.85 -4.00
CA HIS A 448 1.49 1.35 -2.85
C HIS A 448 1.02 -0.02 -2.38
N GLN A 449 -0.28 -0.28 -2.41
CA GLN A 449 -0.86 -1.54 -1.95
C GLN A 449 -1.75 -2.16 -3.01
N VAL A 450 -1.72 -3.50 -3.05
CA VAL A 450 -2.58 -4.35 -3.89
C VAL A 450 -3.09 -5.51 -3.04
N SER A 451 -4.40 -5.70 -2.98
CA SER A 451 -5.02 -6.85 -2.31
C SER A 451 -6.22 -7.33 -3.10
N LEU A 452 -6.61 -8.60 -2.92
CA LEU A 452 -7.72 -9.21 -3.64
C LEU A 452 -8.73 -9.81 -2.68
N ASP A 453 -10.02 -9.78 -3.07
CA ASP A 453 -11.07 -10.54 -2.39
C ASP A 453 -11.26 -11.95 -2.98
N SER A 454 -12.14 -12.75 -2.39
CA SER A 454 -12.43 -14.12 -2.83
C SER A 454 -13.06 -14.21 -4.22
N GLN A 455 -13.61 -13.11 -4.74
CA GLN A 455 -14.15 -12.99 -6.09
C GLN A 455 -13.08 -12.59 -7.11
N GLY A 456 -11.89 -12.24 -6.64
CA GLY A 456 -10.77 -11.79 -7.45
C GLY A 456 -10.85 -10.32 -7.85
N ASN A 457 -11.69 -9.51 -7.20
CA ASN A 457 -11.62 -8.06 -7.35
C ASN A 457 -10.33 -7.55 -6.74
N ILE A 458 -9.72 -6.55 -7.38
CA ILE A 458 -8.48 -5.93 -6.89
C ILE A 458 -8.83 -4.64 -6.14
N TYR A 459 -8.21 -4.48 -4.98
CA TYR A 459 -8.25 -3.24 -4.19
C TYR A 459 -6.86 -2.65 -4.12
N THR A 460 -6.76 -1.33 -4.28
CA THR A 460 -5.49 -0.61 -4.30
C THR A 460 -5.49 0.56 -3.33
N GLY A 461 -4.30 0.85 -2.79
CA GLY A 461 -4.05 2.03 -1.95
C GLY A 461 -2.89 2.84 -2.52
N GLU A 462 -3.00 4.17 -2.47
CA GLU A 462 -2.01 5.10 -3.00
C GLU A 462 -1.46 6.00 -1.90
N VAL A 463 -0.13 6.18 -1.90
CA VAL A 463 0.59 7.09 -0.97
C VAL A 463 0.88 8.45 -1.60
N ASP A 464 1.68 9.24 -0.92
CA ASP A 464 2.10 10.58 -1.33
C ASP A 464 0.91 11.44 -1.81
N THR A 465 0.96 11.98 -2.99
CA THR A 465 -0.11 12.82 -3.52
C THR A 465 -1.26 12.04 -4.17
N GLY A 466 -1.22 10.71 -4.14
CA GLY A 466 -2.33 9.84 -4.57
C GLY A 466 -3.50 9.89 -3.59
N LYS A 467 -3.25 9.55 -2.33
CA LYS A 467 -4.21 9.66 -1.20
C LYS A 467 -5.58 9.06 -1.51
N ARG A 468 -5.65 7.90 -2.13
CA ARG A 468 -6.92 7.26 -2.47
C ARG A 468 -6.87 5.74 -2.39
N VAL A 469 -8.05 5.15 -2.36
CA VAL A 469 -8.30 3.73 -2.55
C VAL A 469 -9.15 3.53 -3.79
N GLN A 470 -8.97 2.42 -4.50
CA GLN A 470 -9.77 2.06 -5.65
C GLN A 470 -10.11 0.58 -5.62
N LYS A 471 -11.26 0.22 -6.21
CA LYS A 471 -11.67 -1.15 -6.51
C LYS A 471 -11.67 -1.36 -8.01
N PHE A 472 -11.13 -2.48 -8.45
CA PHE A 472 -11.21 -2.96 -9.81
C PHE A 472 -12.02 -4.26 -9.80
N ALA A 473 -13.24 -4.19 -10.26
CA ALA A 473 -14.10 -5.35 -10.33
C ALA A 473 -13.62 -6.30 -11.42
N ARG A 474 -13.46 -7.56 -11.08
CA ARG A 474 -13.15 -8.61 -12.05
C ARG A 474 -14.37 -8.94 -12.90
N TYR A 475 -14.19 -9.10 -14.20
CA TYR A 475 -15.23 -9.61 -15.10
C TYR A 475 -14.67 -10.72 -15.99
N GLY A 476 -15.59 -11.54 -16.53
CA GLY A 476 -15.21 -12.73 -17.31
C GLY A 476 -14.62 -13.87 -16.46
N THR A 477 -14.34 -14.98 -17.12
CA THR A 477 -13.88 -16.24 -16.48
C THR A 477 -12.42 -16.56 -16.72
N ASN A 478 -11.67 -15.66 -17.37
CA ASN A 478 -10.27 -15.89 -17.71
C ASN A 478 -9.39 -15.96 -16.44
N GLY A 479 -8.50 -16.94 -16.40
CA GLY A 479 -7.46 -17.11 -15.39
C GLY A 479 -6.06 -16.98 -15.98
N CYS A 480 -5.03 -17.09 -15.15
CA CYS A 480 -3.64 -16.99 -15.60
C CYS A 480 -3.10 -18.29 -16.19
N SER A 481 -3.58 -19.45 -15.78
CA SER A 481 -3.16 -20.73 -16.34
C SER A 481 -4.09 -21.17 -17.46
N GLY A 482 -3.52 -21.67 -18.54
CA GLY A 482 -4.32 -22.30 -19.64
C GLY A 482 -5.08 -23.57 -19.23
N LYS A 483 -4.93 -24.05 -18.01
CA LYS A 483 -5.75 -25.05 -17.37
C LYS A 483 -6.96 -24.31 -16.83
N GLY A 484 -8.14 -24.56 -17.44
CA GLY A 484 -9.38 -23.87 -17.06
C GLY A 484 -9.52 -23.82 -15.54
N THR A 485 -9.43 -22.63 -14.98
CA THR A 485 -9.78 -22.40 -13.59
C THR A 485 -11.25 -22.76 -13.47
N ALA A 486 -11.60 -23.68 -12.55
CA ALA A 486 -12.99 -23.90 -12.19
C ALA A 486 -13.58 -22.52 -11.89
N ALA A 487 -14.72 -22.20 -12.51
CA ALA A 487 -15.40 -20.93 -12.34
C ALA A 487 -15.44 -20.63 -10.85
N ILE A 488 -14.83 -19.51 -10.42
CA ILE A 488 -15.06 -18.99 -9.10
C ILE A 488 -16.56 -18.74 -9.08
N GLY A 489 -17.29 -19.55 -8.29
CA GLY A 489 -18.74 -19.60 -8.32
C GLY A 489 -19.36 -18.23 -8.05
N GLY A 490 -19.72 -17.57 -9.10
CA GLY A 490 -20.54 -16.37 -9.13
C GLY A 490 -21.60 -16.60 -10.18
N GLU A 491 -22.77 -17.06 -9.77
CA GLU A 491 -23.96 -16.83 -10.56
C GLU A 491 -24.03 -15.32 -10.80
N ALA A 492 -23.84 -14.93 -12.06
CA ALA A 492 -24.21 -13.61 -12.50
C ALA A 492 -25.66 -13.45 -12.09
N ALA A 493 -25.93 -12.61 -11.12
CA ALA A 493 -27.29 -12.23 -10.77
C ALA A 493 -27.91 -11.63 -12.03
N GLU A 494 -28.72 -12.40 -12.73
CA GLU A 494 -29.64 -11.88 -13.72
C GLU A 494 -30.49 -10.84 -13.02
N ARG A 495 -30.15 -9.59 -13.19
CA ARG A 495 -31.08 -8.50 -12.85
C ARG A 495 -32.16 -8.46 -13.93
N LYS A 496 -33.32 -8.95 -13.53
CA LYS A 496 -34.58 -8.64 -14.23
C LYS A 496 -34.93 -7.17 -14.01
#